data_0970bec854bed7c8888562973ec2a91e
#
_entry.id   0970bec854bed7c8888562973ec2a91e
#
_cell.length_a   1.000
_cell.length_b   1.000
_cell.length_c   1.000
_cell.angle_alpha   90.00
_cell.angle_beta   90.00
_cell.angle_gamma   90.00
#
_symmetry.space_group_name_H-M   'P 1'
#
loop_
_entity.id
_entity.type
_entity.pdbx_description
1 polymer ?
#
loop_
_entity_poly.entity_id
_entity_poly.type
_entity_poly.pdbx_seq_one_letter_code
_entity_poly.pdbx_strand_id
1 'polypeptide(L)'
;MIFANDMRLTPRKVFRPISILFLSILFISLAGCAVQNLQKEPFLEQPVVEILPQKEKICRFSSLEQALTHHQAIADEGGWPQVPDGPTMRQGEHNSRVFFLSLRLAASCDLDELATRPDVFDETLLKAVQRFQARHGLTADGAVGKATLKELNISVNERIRQIAANIECCKSVKTTPESRRIVVNIADFSLKLFENNEPLLTMPVIVGKKERQTPVCKGKISSVVINPKWNVPHIIATEDILPKIKKDPEYLGKSNIRVLRGWQSDEDIDPATIDWNSLSVENFPYRLSQTSGPDNSLGRLKFLFFNPYDIYLHDTPSKYLFHKDSRAFSSGCIRLAKPKELALYLLKGTSIDSLEALNAAIANGKTKQIPIPSPIPIHIIYITSWIDNEGNIQFRPNIYSRDPALSYI
;
A
#
# COMPACT_ATOMS: atom_id res chain seq x y z
N MET A 1 -5.41 -10.84 -58.73
CA MET A 1 -4.98 -12.26 -58.79
C MET A 1 -5.39 -12.81 -57.42
N ILE A 2 -6.62 -13.39 -57.20
CA ILE A 2 -7.03 -14.73 -57.62
C ILE A 2 -6.19 -15.76 -56.82
N PHE A 3 -6.65 -16.53 -55.87
CA PHE A 3 -7.72 -17.51 -55.62
C PHE A 3 -7.74 -17.79 -54.10
N ALA A 4 -8.76 -17.88 -53.29
CA ALA A 4 -10.02 -18.67 -53.26
C ALA A 4 -9.82 -20.19 -53.20
N ASN A 5 -10.44 -20.75 -52.23
CA ASN A 5 -11.15 -22.04 -52.06
C ASN A 5 -10.69 -22.78 -50.79
N ASP A 6 -11.54 -23.17 -49.95
CA ASP A 6 -12.89 -23.69 -49.78
C ASP A 6 -12.90 -25.16 -49.36
N MET A 7 -13.95 -25.53 -48.60
CA MET A 7 -14.48 -26.87 -48.29
C MET A 7 -14.00 -27.57 -46.99
N ARG A 8 -14.87 -27.53 -45.95
CA ARG A 8 -15.93 -28.51 -45.55
C ARG A 8 -15.47 -29.93 -45.23
N LEU A 9 -15.79 -30.43 -44.04
CA LEU A 9 -16.89 -31.37 -43.78
C LEU A 9 -16.77 -31.97 -42.34
N THR A 10 -17.89 -31.95 -41.64
CA THR A 10 -18.19 -32.76 -40.46
C THR A 10 -18.46 -34.21 -40.86
N PRO A 11 -18.43 -35.18 -39.91
CA PRO A 11 -19.70 -35.85 -39.67
C PRO A 11 -20.04 -36.17 -38.19
N ARG A 12 -21.34 -36.15 -37.96
CA ARG A 12 -22.11 -36.69 -36.85
C ARG A 12 -21.97 -38.22 -36.72
N LYS A 13 -22.04 -38.74 -35.49
CA LYS A 13 -22.68 -40.03 -35.14
C LYS A 13 -23.15 -39.92 -33.69
N VAL A 14 -24.42 -39.92 -33.45
CA VAL A 14 -25.48 -40.92 -33.40
C VAL A 14 -25.60 -41.57 -31.98
N PHE A 15 -26.72 -41.19 -31.38
CA PHE A 15 -27.33 -41.76 -30.16
C PHE A 15 -27.66 -43.25 -30.29
N ARG A 16 -27.65 -43.97 -29.18
CA ARG A 16 -28.61 -45.04 -28.90
C ARG A 16 -28.86 -45.16 -27.40
N PRO A 17 -30.13 -45.32 -27.00
CA PRO A 17 -30.59 -45.52 -25.63
C PRO A 17 -30.76 -47.02 -25.29
N ILE A 18 -30.65 -47.37 -24.01
CA ILE A 18 -31.12 -48.71 -23.51
C ILE A 18 -32.13 -48.49 -22.40
N SER A 19 -33.17 -49.24 -22.54
CA SER A 19 -34.50 -49.17 -21.91
C SER A 19 -34.52 -49.78 -20.50
N ILE A 20 -35.27 -49.20 -19.65
CA ILE A 20 -36.36 -49.60 -18.74
C ILE A 20 -36.50 -51.11 -18.48
N LEU A 21 -36.51 -51.46 -17.21
CA LEU A 21 -37.35 -52.57 -16.71
C LEU A 21 -38.01 -52.17 -15.40
N PHE A 22 -39.33 -52.04 -15.46
CA PHE A 22 -40.26 -51.97 -14.32
C PHE A 22 -40.39 -53.33 -13.65
N LEU A 23 -40.39 -53.39 -12.31
CA LEU A 23 -41.10 -54.44 -11.61
C LEU A 23 -41.83 -53.86 -10.41
N SER A 24 -43.17 -53.93 -10.51
CA SER A 24 -44.14 -53.56 -9.47
C SER A 24 -44.40 -54.78 -8.58
N ILE A 25 -44.47 -54.62 -7.25
CA ILE A 25 -45.27 -55.47 -6.33
C ILE A 25 -45.57 -54.62 -5.08
N LEU A 26 -46.73 -54.27 -4.89
CA LEU A 26 -47.96 -54.54 -4.14
C LEU A 26 -47.89 -54.23 -2.62
N PHE A 27 -48.87 -53.42 -2.25
CA PHE A 27 -49.33 -53.00 -0.92
C PHE A 27 -49.46 -54.07 0.13
N ILE A 28 -49.09 -53.71 1.40
CA ILE A 28 -49.90 -54.05 2.59
C ILE A 28 -49.80 -52.87 3.58
N SER A 29 -50.95 -52.34 3.94
CA SER A 29 -51.20 -51.36 4.99
C SER A 29 -51.18 -51.98 6.37
N LEU A 30 -50.55 -51.32 7.35
CA LEU A 30 -50.95 -51.42 8.76
C LEU A 30 -50.63 -50.13 9.47
N ALA A 31 -51.62 -49.57 10.08
CA ALA A 31 -51.58 -48.35 10.90
C ALA A 31 -50.83 -48.59 12.22
N GLY A 32 -50.08 -47.57 12.67
CA GLY A 32 -49.57 -47.58 14.04
C GLY A 32 -48.59 -46.46 14.35
N CYS A 33 -49.08 -45.50 15.15
CA CYS A 33 -48.36 -44.55 15.99
C CYS A 33 -47.31 -43.59 15.42
N ALA A 34 -47.70 -42.35 15.41
CA ALA A 34 -46.81 -41.19 15.26
C ALA A 34 -45.76 -41.13 16.36
N VAL A 35 -44.53 -41.34 16.03
CA VAL A 35 -43.35 -40.92 16.79
C VAL A 35 -42.66 -39.87 15.93
N GLN A 36 -42.63 -38.63 16.40
CA GLN A 36 -41.91 -37.54 15.76
C GLN A 36 -40.41 -37.88 15.75
N ASN A 37 -39.91 -38.34 14.61
CA ASN A 37 -38.47 -38.42 14.35
C ASN A 37 -37.95 -37.02 14.07
N LEU A 38 -37.29 -36.42 15.07
CA LEU A 38 -36.33 -35.38 14.86
C LEU A 38 -35.27 -35.90 13.87
N GLN A 39 -35.33 -35.41 12.63
CA GLN A 39 -34.27 -35.62 11.68
C GLN A 39 -32.98 -34.97 12.23
N LYS A 40 -32.08 -35.78 12.72
CA LYS A 40 -30.66 -35.39 12.90
C LYS A 40 -30.10 -35.19 11.49
N GLU A 41 -29.78 -33.95 11.19
CA GLU A 41 -28.92 -33.64 10.03
C GLU A 41 -27.64 -34.49 10.10
N PRO A 42 -27.13 -35.01 8.99
CA PRO A 42 -25.89 -35.78 9.00
C PRO A 42 -24.75 -34.83 9.42
N PHE A 43 -24.15 -35.13 10.54
CA PHE A 43 -22.88 -34.55 10.95
C PHE A 43 -21.87 -34.86 9.82
N LEU A 44 -21.50 -33.85 9.03
CA LEU A 44 -20.39 -33.95 8.11
C LEU A 44 -19.16 -34.34 8.96
N GLU A 45 -18.67 -35.55 8.79
CA GLU A 45 -17.37 -35.95 9.33
C GLU A 45 -16.32 -34.92 8.82
N GLN A 46 -15.88 -34.07 9.73
CA GLN A 46 -14.78 -33.17 9.44
C GLN A 46 -13.53 -34.02 9.20
N PRO A 47 -12.73 -33.73 8.17
CA PRO A 47 -11.46 -34.42 7.99
C PRO A 47 -10.64 -34.23 9.28
N VAL A 48 -10.20 -35.37 9.85
CA VAL A 48 -9.27 -35.35 10.96
C VAL A 48 -7.99 -34.70 10.48
N VAL A 49 -7.82 -33.43 10.81
CA VAL A 49 -6.55 -32.76 10.63
C VAL A 49 -5.61 -33.34 11.67
N GLU A 50 -4.69 -34.16 11.22
CA GLU A 50 -3.61 -34.67 12.05
C GLU A 50 -2.85 -33.48 12.62
N ILE A 51 -3.01 -33.25 13.94
CA ILE A 51 -2.31 -32.16 14.64
C ILE A 51 -0.85 -32.57 14.73
N LEU A 52 -0.03 -32.02 13.84
CA LEU A 52 1.41 -32.22 13.85
C LEU A 52 2.01 -31.82 15.21
N PRO A 53 3.01 -32.56 15.74
CA PRO A 53 3.61 -32.27 17.03
C PRO A 53 4.20 -30.87 17.04
N GLN A 54 3.81 -30.07 18.02
CA GLN A 54 4.26 -28.70 18.21
C GLN A 54 5.76 -28.70 18.58
N LYS A 55 6.63 -28.46 17.58
CA LYS A 55 7.95 -27.89 17.80
C LYS A 55 7.72 -26.41 18.13
N GLU A 56 8.40 -25.88 19.17
CA GLU A 56 8.41 -24.43 19.44
C GLU A 56 8.67 -23.69 18.13
N LYS A 57 7.64 -23.05 17.60
CA LYS A 57 7.72 -22.34 16.33
C LYS A 57 8.37 -21.00 16.58
N ILE A 58 9.70 -20.95 16.55
CA ILE A 58 10.46 -19.70 16.51
C ILE A 58 10.19 -19.07 15.15
N CYS A 59 9.21 -18.17 15.10
CA CYS A 59 8.84 -17.45 13.88
C CYS A 59 9.58 -16.12 13.74
N ARG A 60 10.79 -16.06 14.30
CA ARG A 60 11.72 -14.94 14.17
C ARG A 60 12.83 -15.30 13.20
N PHE A 61 13.06 -14.42 12.25
CA PHE A 61 14.02 -14.63 11.18
C PHE A 61 15.17 -13.63 11.28
N SER A 62 16.38 -14.10 11.08
CA SER A 62 17.56 -13.23 10.98
C SER A 62 17.72 -12.62 9.59
N SER A 63 17.12 -13.23 8.56
CA SER A 63 17.22 -12.80 7.17
C SER A 63 15.98 -13.20 6.34
N LEU A 64 15.82 -12.60 5.16
CA LEU A 64 14.78 -12.99 4.20
C LEU A 64 15.02 -14.39 3.63
N GLU A 65 16.27 -14.84 3.51
CA GLU A 65 16.59 -16.20 3.06
C GLU A 65 16.07 -17.25 4.05
N GLN A 66 16.22 -17.01 5.35
CA GLN A 66 15.66 -17.89 6.38
C GLN A 66 14.12 -17.88 6.33
N ALA A 67 13.52 -16.71 6.17
CA ALA A 67 12.07 -16.60 6.01
C ALA A 67 11.59 -17.31 4.73
N LEU A 68 12.34 -17.22 3.63
CA LEU A 68 12.05 -17.91 2.38
C LEU A 68 12.01 -19.43 2.58
N THR A 69 13.06 -20.01 3.18
CA THR A 69 13.15 -21.43 3.47
C THR A 69 11.96 -21.91 4.35
N HIS A 70 11.59 -21.12 5.36
CA HIS A 70 10.43 -21.44 6.20
C HIS A 70 9.12 -21.45 5.40
N HIS A 71 8.89 -20.46 4.52
CA HIS A 71 7.68 -20.42 3.70
C HIS A 71 7.65 -21.53 2.64
N GLN A 72 8.82 -21.94 2.13
CA GLN A 72 8.93 -23.10 1.24
C GLN A 72 8.51 -24.39 1.95
N ALA A 73 8.96 -24.62 3.21
CA ALA A 73 8.54 -25.76 4.00
C ALA A 73 7.01 -25.80 4.21
N ILE A 74 6.38 -24.64 4.50
CA ILE A 74 4.91 -24.56 4.58
C ILE A 74 4.26 -24.91 3.24
N ALA A 75 4.83 -24.50 2.11
CA ALA A 75 4.29 -24.83 0.78
C ALA A 75 4.40 -26.32 0.47
N ASP A 76 5.51 -26.95 0.84
CA ASP A 76 5.76 -28.39 0.66
C ASP A 76 4.80 -29.25 1.50
N GLU A 77 4.35 -28.73 2.65
CA GLU A 77 3.31 -29.34 3.50
C GLU A 77 1.87 -29.06 3.00
N GLY A 78 1.69 -28.46 1.80
CA GLY A 78 0.37 -28.17 1.20
C GLY A 78 -0.11 -26.73 1.41
N GLY A 79 0.65 -25.87 2.07
CA GLY A 79 0.36 -24.46 2.31
C GLY A 79 -0.52 -24.22 3.54
N TRP A 80 -1.09 -23.06 3.62
CA TRP A 80 -1.98 -22.66 4.72
C TRP A 80 -3.44 -22.59 4.29
N PRO A 81 -4.40 -22.79 5.23
CA PRO A 81 -5.82 -22.76 4.93
C PRO A 81 -6.29 -21.37 4.51
N GLN A 82 -7.30 -21.33 3.66
CA GLN A 82 -8.03 -20.12 3.29
C GLN A 82 -9.11 -19.83 4.33
N VAL A 83 -9.25 -18.56 4.70
CA VAL A 83 -10.36 -18.11 5.55
C VAL A 83 -11.56 -17.81 4.66
N PRO A 84 -12.73 -18.47 4.86
CA PRO A 84 -13.89 -18.27 4.00
C PRO A 84 -14.38 -16.81 3.98
N ASP A 85 -14.92 -16.36 2.83
CA ASP A 85 -15.54 -15.05 2.70
C ASP A 85 -16.75 -14.88 3.62
N GLY A 86 -17.07 -13.62 3.95
CA GLY A 86 -18.23 -13.30 4.77
C GLY A 86 -18.12 -11.95 5.47
N PRO A 87 -19.03 -11.68 6.43
CA PRO A 87 -19.02 -10.46 7.24
C PRO A 87 -17.70 -10.27 8.00
N THR A 88 -17.43 -9.02 8.43
CA THR A 88 -16.29 -8.71 9.30
C THR A 88 -16.39 -9.51 10.60
N MET A 89 -15.32 -10.25 10.95
CA MET A 89 -15.24 -10.99 12.22
C MET A 89 -14.59 -10.12 13.29
N ARG A 90 -15.09 -10.24 14.54
CA ARG A 90 -14.63 -9.48 15.71
C ARG A 90 -14.54 -10.36 16.96
N GLN A 91 -13.84 -9.89 17.96
CA GLN A 91 -13.78 -10.53 19.28
C GLN A 91 -15.19 -10.82 19.81
N GLY A 92 -15.37 -12.00 20.42
CA GLY A 92 -16.62 -12.51 20.95
C GLY A 92 -17.42 -13.37 19.98
N GLU A 93 -17.08 -13.40 18.71
CA GLU A 93 -17.74 -14.27 17.74
C GLU A 93 -17.32 -15.75 17.88
N HIS A 94 -18.26 -16.64 17.54
CA HIS A 94 -18.07 -18.08 17.56
C HIS A 94 -18.71 -18.69 16.32
N ASN A 95 -17.88 -19.17 15.40
CA ASN A 95 -18.34 -19.80 14.16
C ASN A 95 -17.18 -20.53 13.44
N SER A 96 -17.49 -21.31 12.40
CA SER A 96 -16.52 -22.06 11.62
C SER A 96 -15.45 -21.19 10.93
N ARG A 97 -15.76 -19.95 10.55
CA ARG A 97 -14.79 -19.04 9.95
C ARG A 97 -13.69 -18.63 10.93
N VAL A 98 -14.05 -18.49 12.22
CA VAL A 98 -13.08 -18.22 13.29
C VAL A 98 -12.10 -19.39 13.45
N PHE A 99 -12.59 -20.62 13.32
CA PHE A 99 -11.73 -21.80 13.29
C PHE A 99 -10.69 -21.75 12.15
N PHE A 100 -11.11 -21.44 10.93
CA PHE A 100 -10.17 -21.26 9.80
C PHE A 100 -9.21 -20.10 10.00
N LEU A 101 -9.66 -19.00 10.62
CA LEU A 101 -8.81 -17.87 10.99
C LEU A 101 -7.72 -18.29 11.98
N SER A 102 -8.07 -19.06 13.02
CA SER A 102 -7.12 -19.56 14.02
C SER A 102 -6.05 -20.45 13.37
N LEU A 103 -6.46 -21.40 12.51
CA LEU A 103 -5.54 -22.26 11.77
C LEU A 103 -4.62 -21.46 10.86
N ARG A 104 -5.18 -20.46 10.17
CA ARG A 104 -4.41 -19.59 9.25
C ARG A 104 -3.35 -18.77 9.98
N LEU A 105 -3.69 -18.19 11.12
CA LEU A 105 -2.77 -17.41 11.93
C LEU A 105 -1.70 -18.27 12.62
N ALA A 106 -2.05 -19.48 13.04
CA ALA A 106 -1.08 -20.45 13.55
C ALA A 106 -0.08 -20.87 12.47
N ALA A 107 -0.55 -21.14 11.24
CA ALA A 107 0.32 -21.50 10.12
C ALA A 107 1.30 -20.38 9.72
N SER A 108 0.98 -19.12 9.97
CA SER A 108 1.85 -17.98 9.68
C SER A 108 2.57 -17.43 10.91
N CYS A 109 2.52 -18.14 12.04
CA CYS A 109 3.18 -17.78 13.28
C CYS A 109 2.68 -16.46 13.93
N ASP A 110 1.47 -16.04 13.60
CA ASP A 110 0.82 -14.92 14.27
C ASP A 110 0.06 -15.38 15.52
N LEU A 111 -0.26 -16.67 15.61
CA LEU A 111 -0.83 -17.33 16.77
C LEU A 111 0.14 -18.41 17.25
N ASP A 112 0.60 -18.33 18.50
CA ASP A 112 1.63 -19.21 19.02
C ASP A 112 1.10 -20.63 19.24
N GLU A 113 -0.11 -20.76 19.80
CA GLU A 113 -0.79 -22.03 20.05
C GLU A 113 -2.27 -21.94 19.70
N LEU A 114 -2.83 -23.02 19.21
CA LEU A 114 -4.28 -23.13 19.03
C LEU A 114 -4.96 -23.25 20.41
N ALA A 115 -5.97 -22.43 20.65
CA ALA A 115 -6.79 -22.55 21.84
C ALA A 115 -7.53 -23.90 21.87
N THR A 116 -7.96 -24.33 23.06
CA THR A 116 -8.82 -25.51 23.24
C THR A 116 -10.13 -25.40 22.43
N ARG A 117 -10.60 -24.15 22.22
CA ARG A 117 -11.75 -23.84 21.35
C ARG A 117 -11.31 -22.86 20.25
N PRO A 118 -10.69 -23.34 19.17
CA PRO A 118 -10.16 -22.50 18.11
C PRO A 118 -11.25 -21.84 17.24
N ASP A 119 -12.52 -22.18 17.46
CA ASP A 119 -13.71 -21.60 16.84
C ASP A 119 -14.25 -20.35 17.59
N VAL A 120 -13.61 -19.96 18.71
CA VAL A 120 -13.97 -18.77 19.51
C VAL A 120 -12.96 -17.65 19.23
N PHE A 121 -13.47 -16.48 18.88
CA PHE A 121 -12.64 -15.27 18.72
C PHE A 121 -12.38 -14.63 20.09
N ASP A 122 -11.45 -15.20 20.82
CA ASP A 122 -11.03 -14.76 22.15
C ASP A 122 -9.99 -13.61 22.10
N GLU A 123 -9.48 -13.21 23.27
CA GLU A 123 -8.45 -12.15 23.36
C GLU A 123 -7.10 -12.59 22.76
N THR A 124 -6.77 -13.86 22.84
CA THR A 124 -5.52 -14.41 22.26
C THR A 124 -5.55 -14.29 20.74
N LEU A 125 -6.68 -14.68 20.14
CA LEU A 125 -6.90 -14.55 18.71
C LEU A 125 -6.97 -13.07 18.27
N LEU A 126 -7.57 -12.19 19.08
CA LEU A 126 -7.55 -10.74 18.83
C LEU A 126 -6.11 -10.20 18.70
N LYS A 127 -5.24 -10.54 19.65
CA LYS A 127 -3.83 -10.14 19.62
C LYS A 127 -3.09 -10.73 18.41
N ALA A 128 -3.40 -11.97 18.02
CA ALA A 128 -2.85 -12.59 16.83
C ALA A 128 -3.27 -11.85 15.54
N VAL A 129 -4.56 -11.48 15.43
CA VAL A 129 -5.06 -10.66 14.31
C VAL A 129 -4.36 -9.31 14.28
N GLN A 130 -4.20 -8.63 15.40
CA GLN A 130 -3.52 -7.34 15.48
C GLN A 130 -2.04 -7.45 15.07
N ARG A 131 -1.31 -8.51 15.49
CA ARG A 131 0.06 -8.81 15.03
C ARG A 131 0.10 -8.99 13.52
N PHE A 132 -0.80 -9.81 12.97
CA PHE A 132 -0.92 -10.04 11.54
C PHE A 132 -1.16 -8.71 10.80
N GLN A 133 -2.14 -7.91 11.22
CA GLN A 133 -2.47 -6.63 10.60
C GLN A 133 -1.27 -5.69 10.59
N ALA A 134 -0.58 -5.52 11.73
CA ALA A 134 0.57 -4.65 11.87
C ALA A 134 1.69 -5.02 10.89
N ARG A 135 2.09 -6.32 10.83
CA ARG A 135 3.16 -6.76 9.95
C ARG A 135 2.76 -6.80 8.46
N HIS A 136 1.45 -6.68 8.13
CA HIS A 136 0.94 -6.53 6.77
C HIS A 136 0.61 -5.07 6.41
N GLY A 137 0.94 -4.09 7.27
CA GLY A 137 0.74 -2.67 7.00
C GLY A 137 -0.73 -2.23 7.04
N LEU A 138 -1.57 -3.00 7.72
CA LEU A 138 -2.97 -2.69 7.97
C LEU A 138 -3.15 -1.98 9.31
N THR A 139 -4.27 -1.29 9.50
CA THR A 139 -4.66 -0.79 10.82
C THR A 139 -4.89 -1.97 11.75
N ALA A 140 -4.15 -2.03 12.88
CA ALA A 140 -4.19 -3.12 13.84
C ALA A 140 -5.39 -2.99 14.81
N ASP A 141 -6.60 -2.96 14.27
CA ASP A 141 -7.86 -2.81 15.03
C ASP A 141 -8.42 -4.15 15.55
N GLY A 142 -7.84 -5.27 15.11
CA GLY A 142 -8.27 -6.62 15.46
C GLY A 142 -9.54 -7.09 14.75
N ALA A 143 -10.11 -6.29 13.85
CA ALA A 143 -11.28 -6.69 13.06
C ALA A 143 -10.87 -7.34 11.74
N VAL A 144 -11.37 -8.54 11.44
CA VAL A 144 -11.09 -9.23 10.19
C VAL A 144 -12.11 -8.80 9.13
N GLY A 145 -11.90 -7.59 8.60
CA GLY A 145 -12.66 -7.03 7.48
C GLY A 145 -12.07 -7.43 6.12
N LYS A 146 -12.62 -6.87 5.03
CA LYS A 146 -12.23 -7.19 3.64
C LYS A 146 -10.72 -7.05 3.38
N ALA A 147 -10.07 -6.00 3.91
CA ALA A 147 -8.64 -5.78 3.70
C ALA A 147 -7.81 -6.86 4.41
N THR A 148 -8.12 -7.15 5.68
CA THR A 148 -7.45 -8.20 6.46
C THR A 148 -7.66 -9.57 5.84
N LEU A 149 -8.89 -9.88 5.42
CA LEU A 149 -9.23 -11.16 4.78
C LEU A 149 -8.47 -11.35 3.45
N LYS A 150 -8.35 -10.30 2.65
CA LYS A 150 -7.56 -10.33 1.41
C LYS A 150 -6.10 -10.70 1.68
N GLU A 151 -5.48 -10.10 2.70
CA GLU A 151 -4.07 -10.39 3.05
C GLU A 151 -3.90 -11.79 3.66
N LEU A 152 -4.86 -12.26 4.48
CA LEU A 152 -4.88 -13.62 5.01
C LEU A 152 -4.92 -14.67 3.89
N ASN A 153 -5.68 -14.41 2.83
CA ASN A 153 -5.93 -15.33 1.74
C ASN A 153 -4.90 -15.27 0.58
N ILE A 154 -3.86 -14.44 0.70
CA ILE A 154 -2.71 -14.53 -0.22
C ILE A 154 -2.01 -15.88 0.01
N SER A 155 -1.80 -16.65 -1.06
CA SER A 155 -1.20 -17.99 -0.99
C SER A 155 0.26 -17.93 -0.51
N VAL A 156 0.73 -19.02 0.10
CA VAL A 156 2.14 -19.14 0.51
C VAL A 156 3.09 -19.01 -0.68
N ASN A 157 2.71 -19.53 -1.86
CA ASN A 157 3.50 -19.39 -3.08
C ASN A 157 3.64 -17.95 -3.56
N GLU A 158 2.61 -17.12 -3.38
CA GLU A 158 2.72 -15.67 -3.65
C GLU A 158 3.64 -14.98 -2.66
N ARG A 159 3.61 -15.35 -1.37
CA ARG A 159 4.56 -14.83 -0.37
C ARG A 159 5.99 -15.27 -0.65
N ILE A 160 6.22 -16.52 -1.07
CA ILE A 160 7.55 -17.00 -1.52
C ILE A 160 8.08 -16.12 -2.65
N ARG A 161 7.29 -15.87 -3.70
CA ARG A 161 7.69 -14.97 -4.79
C ARG A 161 7.99 -13.56 -4.28
N GLN A 162 7.14 -13.03 -3.39
CA GLN A 162 7.32 -11.71 -2.80
C GLN A 162 8.61 -11.63 -1.98
N ILE A 163 8.92 -12.64 -1.16
CA ILE A 163 10.16 -12.69 -0.35
C ILE A 163 11.37 -12.77 -1.26
N ALA A 164 11.39 -13.71 -2.21
CA ALA A 164 12.51 -13.92 -3.12
C ALA A 164 12.87 -12.64 -3.90
N ALA A 165 11.87 -11.93 -4.39
CA ALA A 165 12.05 -10.68 -5.11
C ALA A 165 12.66 -9.55 -4.26
N ASN A 166 12.52 -9.58 -2.93
CA ASN A 166 13.03 -8.52 -2.06
C ASN A 166 14.42 -8.82 -1.46
N ILE A 167 14.96 -10.03 -1.62
CA ILE A 167 16.25 -10.42 -1.03
C ILE A 167 17.38 -9.49 -1.48
N GLU A 168 17.58 -9.34 -2.77
CA GLU A 168 18.68 -8.53 -3.33
C GLU A 168 18.52 -7.04 -3.02
N CYS A 169 17.30 -6.53 -3.07
CA CYS A 169 17.02 -5.14 -2.72
C CYS A 169 17.35 -4.85 -1.26
N CYS A 170 16.92 -5.69 -0.34
CA CYS A 170 17.20 -5.52 1.08
C CYS A 170 18.72 -5.55 1.38
N LYS A 171 19.50 -6.38 0.69
CA LYS A 171 20.96 -6.39 0.80
C LYS A 171 21.54 -5.05 0.36
N SER A 172 21.13 -4.51 -0.77
CA SER A 172 21.66 -3.23 -1.30
C SER A 172 21.38 -2.04 -0.39
N VAL A 173 20.25 -2.04 0.32
CA VAL A 173 19.89 -0.96 1.28
C VAL A 173 20.67 -1.09 2.60
N LYS A 174 20.90 -2.31 3.09
CA LYS A 174 21.68 -2.55 4.31
C LYS A 174 23.17 -2.21 4.17
N THR A 175 23.70 -2.32 2.96
CA THR A 175 25.13 -2.08 2.68
C THR A 175 25.46 -0.62 2.34
N THR A 176 24.52 0.32 2.46
CA THR A 176 24.82 1.75 2.29
C THR A 176 25.74 2.24 3.40
N PRO A 177 26.94 2.75 3.07
CA PRO A 177 27.95 3.10 4.06
C PRO A 177 27.66 4.40 4.82
N GLU A 178 26.64 5.13 4.42
CA GLU A 178 26.33 6.43 5.02
C GLU A 178 25.75 6.29 6.42
N SER A 179 26.48 6.80 7.43
CA SER A 179 26.01 6.84 8.82
C SER A 179 24.74 7.67 8.99
N ARG A 180 24.55 8.69 8.12
CA ARG A 180 23.34 9.54 8.05
C ARG A 180 22.68 9.37 6.70
N ARG A 181 21.43 8.94 6.67
CA ARG A 181 20.66 8.78 5.44
C ARG A 181 19.16 8.86 5.68
N ILE A 182 18.43 9.23 4.65
CA ILE A 182 16.96 9.16 4.60
C ILE A 182 16.59 8.00 3.69
N VAL A 183 15.67 7.15 4.14
CA VAL A 183 15.09 6.07 3.34
C VAL A 183 13.59 6.29 3.26
N VAL A 184 13.06 6.39 2.04
CA VAL A 184 11.63 6.38 1.78
C VAL A 184 11.26 5.05 1.17
N ASN A 185 10.48 4.23 1.89
CA ASN A 185 9.92 3.02 1.30
C ASN A 185 8.51 3.31 0.77
N ILE A 186 8.38 3.32 -0.55
CA ILE A 186 7.14 3.63 -1.26
C ILE A 186 6.02 2.65 -0.87
N ALA A 187 6.30 1.34 -0.85
CA ALA A 187 5.32 0.31 -0.54
C ALA A 187 4.84 0.35 0.92
N ASP A 188 5.72 0.79 1.84
CA ASP A 188 5.41 0.95 3.26
C ASP A 188 4.78 2.32 3.59
N PHE A 189 4.76 3.25 2.63
CA PHE A 189 4.32 4.63 2.87
C PHE A 189 5.04 5.26 4.05
N SER A 190 6.34 5.02 4.19
CA SER A 190 7.14 5.50 5.31
C SER A 190 8.41 6.23 4.86
N LEU A 191 8.82 7.19 5.68
CA LEU A 191 10.15 7.78 5.64
C LEU A 191 10.84 7.51 6.98
N LYS A 192 12.10 7.05 6.91
CA LYS A 192 12.97 6.89 8.06
C LYS A 192 14.25 7.69 7.84
N LEU A 193 14.60 8.51 8.82
CA LEU A 193 15.90 9.17 8.91
C LEU A 193 16.76 8.32 9.85
N PHE A 194 17.92 7.89 9.38
CA PHE A 194 18.88 7.13 10.14
C PHE A 194 20.09 7.98 10.51
N GLU A 195 20.59 7.76 11.71
CA GLU A 195 21.89 8.23 12.18
C GLU A 195 22.59 7.05 12.87
N ASN A 196 23.81 6.72 12.43
CA ASN A 196 24.58 5.55 12.92
C ASN A 196 23.81 4.22 12.87
N ASN A 197 23.02 4.03 11.80
CA ASN A 197 22.12 2.90 11.56
C ASN A 197 20.89 2.81 12.47
N GLU A 198 20.72 3.73 13.41
CA GLU A 198 19.53 3.80 14.25
C GLU A 198 18.50 4.77 13.66
N PRO A 199 17.20 4.44 13.70
CA PRO A 199 16.14 5.31 13.20
C PRO A 199 15.89 6.47 14.17
N LEU A 200 16.35 7.68 13.81
CA LEU A 200 16.16 8.90 14.61
C LEU A 200 14.76 9.51 14.41
N LEU A 201 14.21 9.44 13.20
CA LEU A 201 12.89 9.97 12.86
C LEU A 201 12.17 9.00 11.93
N THR A 202 10.95 8.65 12.29
CA THR A 202 10.06 7.85 11.43
C THR A 202 8.74 8.61 11.25
N MET A 203 8.23 8.62 10.00
CA MET A 203 6.94 9.25 9.71
C MET A 203 6.23 8.58 8.53
N PRO A 204 4.89 8.62 8.50
CA PRO A 204 4.11 8.32 7.31
C PRO A 204 4.40 9.30 6.17
N VAL A 205 4.34 8.79 4.94
CA VAL A 205 4.38 9.60 3.73
C VAL A 205 3.22 9.28 2.81
N ILE A 206 2.90 10.23 1.90
CA ILE A 206 1.99 10.00 0.77
C ILE A 206 2.86 9.99 -0.49
N VAL A 207 2.69 8.96 -1.30
CA VAL A 207 3.43 8.74 -2.54
C VAL A 207 2.51 8.87 -3.77
N GLY A 208 3.06 8.75 -4.96
CA GLY A 208 2.33 8.83 -6.22
C GLY A 208 1.23 7.77 -6.33
N LYS A 209 0.13 8.14 -7.01
CA LYS A 209 -0.89 7.18 -7.42
C LYS A 209 -0.35 6.23 -8.51
N LYS A 210 -1.08 5.14 -8.78
CA LYS A 210 -0.64 4.09 -9.72
C LYS A 210 -0.32 4.63 -11.11
N GLU A 211 -1.07 5.61 -11.59
CA GLU A 211 -0.93 6.25 -12.92
C GLU A 211 0.21 7.28 -12.95
N ARG A 212 0.65 7.78 -11.80
CA ARG A 212 1.73 8.76 -11.64
C ARG A 212 2.63 8.36 -10.47
N GLN A 213 3.36 7.27 -10.67
CA GLN A 213 4.14 6.62 -9.63
C GLN A 213 5.29 7.50 -9.12
N THR A 214 5.61 7.37 -7.83
CA THR A 214 6.90 7.82 -7.30
C THR A 214 8.00 6.91 -7.86
N PRO A 215 9.04 7.45 -8.52
CA PRO A 215 10.15 6.65 -9.02
C PRO A 215 11.06 6.17 -7.90
N VAL A 216 11.70 5.02 -8.10
CA VAL A 216 12.84 4.58 -7.29
C VAL A 216 14.07 5.36 -7.75
N CYS A 217 14.73 6.04 -6.84
CA CYS A 217 15.94 6.81 -7.14
C CYS A 217 16.77 7.11 -5.88
N LYS A 218 17.99 7.58 -6.11
CA LYS A 218 18.92 8.05 -5.06
C LYS A 218 19.27 9.51 -5.33
N GLY A 219 19.60 10.24 -4.27
CA GLY A 219 20.02 11.63 -4.37
C GLY A 219 20.59 12.12 -3.06
N LYS A 220 20.78 13.45 -2.94
CA LYS A 220 21.16 14.12 -1.68
C LYS A 220 20.26 15.32 -1.47
N ILE A 221 19.53 15.38 -0.37
CA ILE A 221 18.78 16.57 0.00
C ILE A 221 19.80 17.67 0.29
N SER A 222 19.67 18.81 -0.43
CA SER A 222 20.64 19.92 -0.43
C SER A 222 20.07 21.21 0.11
N SER A 223 18.76 21.38 0.13
CA SER A 223 18.14 22.60 0.64
C SER A 223 16.70 22.39 1.12
N VAL A 224 16.27 23.29 2.01
CA VAL A 224 14.89 23.41 2.48
C VAL A 224 14.33 24.75 1.97
N VAL A 225 13.14 24.73 1.37
CA VAL A 225 12.40 25.92 0.96
C VAL A 225 11.25 26.13 1.95
N ILE A 226 11.27 27.28 2.61
CA ILE A 226 10.21 27.76 3.51
C ILE A 226 9.23 28.58 2.68
N ASN A 227 7.92 28.42 2.93
CA ASN A 227 6.83 29.08 2.21
C ASN A 227 6.99 28.96 0.67
N PRO A 228 7.06 27.74 0.12
CA PRO A 228 7.27 27.55 -1.31
C PRO A 228 6.08 28.09 -2.12
N LYS A 229 6.39 28.70 -3.28
CA LYS A 229 5.41 28.80 -4.36
C LYS A 229 5.34 27.46 -5.08
N TRP A 230 4.17 27.07 -5.57
CA TRP A 230 4.02 25.84 -6.34
C TRP A 230 3.82 26.18 -7.82
N ASN A 231 4.86 26.01 -8.61
CA ASN A 231 4.72 25.98 -10.06
C ASN A 231 4.11 24.62 -10.42
N VAL A 232 2.91 24.67 -10.98
CA VAL A 232 2.13 23.45 -11.28
C VAL A 232 2.74 22.77 -12.49
N PRO A 233 3.14 21.48 -12.38
CA PRO A 233 3.58 20.73 -13.56
C PRO A 233 2.49 20.67 -14.63
N HIS A 234 2.90 20.67 -15.91
CA HIS A 234 1.99 20.71 -17.06
C HIS A 234 0.91 19.62 -16.98
N ILE A 235 1.31 18.39 -16.67
CA ILE A 235 0.37 17.26 -16.55
C ILE A 235 -0.69 17.49 -15.46
N ILE A 236 -0.35 18.12 -14.34
CA ILE A 236 -1.31 18.45 -13.27
C ILE A 236 -2.19 19.63 -13.69
N ALA A 237 -1.60 20.64 -14.36
CA ALA A 237 -2.34 21.79 -14.85
C ALA A 237 -3.45 21.35 -15.83
N THR A 238 -3.12 20.45 -16.74
CA THR A 238 -4.02 20.02 -17.83
C THR A 238 -4.97 18.91 -17.42
N GLU A 239 -4.51 17.88 -16.71
CA GLU A 239 -5.36 16.74 -16.37
C GLU A 239 -6.13 16.91 -15.06
N ASP A 240 -5.60 17.64 -14.07
CA ASP A 240 -6.24 17.75 -12.75
C ASP A 240 -6.89 19.14 -12.51
N ILE A 241 -6.31 20.24 -13.03
CA ILE A 241 -6.78 21.61 -12.76
C ILE A 241 -7.68 22.14 -13.87
N LEU A 242 -7.30 22.03 -15.13
CA LEU A 242 -8.10 22.50 -16.26
C LEU A 242 -9.56 21.99 -16.25
N PRO A 243 -9.85 20.70 -15.97
CA PRO A 243 -11.23 20.25 -15.84
C PRO A 243 -12.01 20.93 -14.70
N LYS A 244 -11.32 21.36 -13.64
CA LYS A 244 -11.96 22.08 -12.52
C LYS A 244 -12.24 23.54 -12.91
N ILE A 245 -11.34 24.20 -13.62
CA ILE A 245 -11.55 25.54 -14.13
C ILE A 245 -12.75 25.58 -15.09
N LYS A 246 -12.85 24.60 -16.00
CA LYS A 246 -13.99 24.48 -16.92
C LYS A 246 -15.33 24.32 -16.20
N LYS A 247 -15.34 23.70 -15.00
CA LYS A 247 -16.56 23.51 -14.18
C LYS A 247 -16.85 24.71 -13.27
N ASP A 248 -15.82 25.37 -12.74
CA ASP A 248 -15.91 26.50 -11.82
C ASP A 248 -14.85 27.54 -12.22
N PRO A 249 -15.24 28.59 -12.94
CA PRO A 249 -14.33 29.68 -13.36
C PRO A 249 -13.63 30.39 -12.18
N GLU A 250 -14.22 30.36 -10.98
CA GLU A 250 -13.62 30.92 -9.77
C GLU A 250 -12.58 30.03 -9.10
N TYR A 251 -12.40 28.79 -9.58
CA TYR A 251 -11.50 27.79 -8.98
C TYR A 251 -10.08 28.33 -8.77
N LEU A 252 -9.56 29.08 -9.75
CA LEU A 252 -8.20 29.66 -9.67
C LEU A 252 -8.08 30.65 -8.53
N GLY A 253 -9.04 31.56 -8.39
CA GLY A 253 -9.09 32.57 -7.31
C GLY A 253 -9.23 31.89 -5.93
N LYS A 254 -10.19 30.96 -5.79
CA LYS A 254 -10.42 30.20 -4.55
C LYS A 254 -9.19 29.38 -4.14
N SER A 255 -8.38 28.95 -5.11
CA SER A 255 -7.16 28.16 -4.88
C SER A 255 -5.87 28.98 -4.82
N ASN A 256 -5.93 30.32 -4.88
CA ASN A 256 -4.77 31.20 -4.94
C ASN A 256 -3.78 30.88 -6.08
N ILE A 257 -4.30 30.45 -7.23
CA ILE A 257 -3.51 30.08 -8.41
C ILE A 257 -3.52 31.25 -9.41
N ARG A 258 -2.32 31.73 -9.74
CA ARG A 258 -2.08 32.75 -10.80
C ARG A 258 -1.87 32.04 -12.13
N VAL A 259 -2.30 32.69 -13.20
CA VAL A 259 -2.01 32.29 -14.59
C VAL A 259 -0.89 33.19 -15.12
N LEU A 260 0.16 32.55 -15.60
CA LEU A 260 1.35 33.27 -16.08
C LEU A 260 1.62 32.92 -17.56
N ARG A 261 2.23 33.87 -18.28
CA ARG A 261 2.62 33.75 -19.69
C ARG A 261 3.81 32.78 -19.84
N GLY A 262 3.53 31.48 -19.86
CA GLY A 262 4.55 30.45 -20.08
C GLY A 262 5.62 30.39 -18.98
N TRP A 263 6.70 29.62 -19.23
CA TRP A 263 7.71 29.29 -18.22
C TRP A 263 8.82 30.33 -18.07
N GLN A 264 8.98 31.23 -19.05
CA GLN A 264 10.04 32.23 -19.08
C GLN A 264 9.58 33.63 -18.66
N SER A 265 8.32 33.78 -18.28
CA SER A 265 7.73 35.06 -17.90
C SER A 265 6.98 34.93 -16.56
N ASP A 266 7.07 35.99 -15.74
CA ASP A 266 6.25 36.15 -14.53
C ASP A 266 5.08 37.13 -14.78
N GLU A 267 4.77 37.44 -16.04
CA GLU A 267 3.63 38.26 -16.44
C GLU A 267 2.32 37.53 -16.12
N ASP A 268 1.49 38.20 -15.34
CA ASP A 268 0.13 37.72 -15.02
C ASP A 268 -0.78 37.89 -16.24
N ILE A 269 -1.60 36.87 -16.46
CA ILE A 269 -2.69 36.89 -17.42
C ILE A 269 -4.00 36.85 -16.64
N ASP A 270 -4.93 37.75 -16.96
CA ASP A 270 -6.26 37.72 -16.38
C ASP A 270 -6.99 36.44 -16.82
N PRO A 271 -7.36 35.55 -15.89
CA PRO A 271 -8.07 34.32 -16.21
C PRO A 271 -9.41 34.51 -16.93
N ALA A 272 -10.05 35.69 -16.77
CA ALA A 272 -11.31 36.01 -17.42
C ALA A 272 -11.16 36.23 -18.94
N THR A 273 -9.95 36.50 -19.41
CA THR A 273 -9.66 36.73 -20.85
C THR A 273 -9.40 35.42 -21.61
N ILE A 274 -9.37 34.28 -20.92
CA ILE A 274 -9.00 32.99 -21.49
C ILE A 274 -10.25 32.16 -21.79
N ASP A 275 -10.38 31.67 -23.02
CA ASP A 275 -11.34 30.64 -23.34
C ASP A 275 -10.85 29.27 -22.89
N TRP A 276 -11.14 28.93 -21.63
CA TRP A 276 -10.72 27.67 -21.02
C TRP A 276 -11.30 26.43 -21.73
N ASN A 277 -12.45 26.58 -22.43
CA ASN A 277 -13.08 25.44 -23.09
C ASN A 277 -12.32 25.00 -24.34
N SER A 278 -11.63 25.93 -25.02
CA SER A 278 -10.80 25.62 -26.18
C SER A 278 -9.47 24.93 -25.85
N LEU A 279 -9.08 24.91 -24.55
CA LEU A 279 -7.78 24.34 -24.13
C LEU A 279 -7.87 22.84 -23.86
N SER A 280 -6.78 22.15 -24.15
CA SER A 280 -6.57 20.70 -23.92
C SER A 280 -5.16 20.44 -23.37
N VAL A 281 -4.80 19.17 -23.24
CA VAL A 281 -3.44 18.76 -22.85
C VAL A 281 -2.40 19.22 -23.87
N GLU A 282 -2.75 19.18 -25.16
CA GLU A 282 -1.85 19.45 -26.28
C GLU A 282 -1.63 20.95 -26.54
N ASN A 283 -2.59 21.79 -26.16
CA ASN A 283 -2.59 23.23 -26.49
C ASN A 283 -2.67 24.15 -25.26
N PHE A 284 -2.08 23.76 -24.12
CA PHE A 284 -2.08 24.55 -22.90
C PHE A 284 -0.80 25.40 -22.78
N PRO A 285 -0.81 26.69 -23.14
CA PRO A 285 0.41 27.52 -23.21
C PRO A 285 0.76 28.21 -21.89
N TYR A 286 -0.09 28.10 -20.89
CA TYR A 286 0.02 28.85 -19.63
C TYR A 286 0.82 28.09 -18.58
N ARG A 287 1.52 28.82 -17.70
CA ARG A 287 2.06 28.33 -16.45
C ARG A 287 1.11 28.69 -15.31
N LEU A 288 0.66 27.69 -14.57
CA LEU A 288 -0.09 27.92 -13.33
C LEU A 288 0.88 27.96 -12.14
N SER A 289 0.71 28.96 -11.25
CA SER A 289 1.55 29.12 -10.08
C SER A 289 0.71 29.44 -8.85
N GLN A 290 0.70 28.52 -7.87
CA GLN A 290 0.02 28.75 -6.60
C GLN A 290 0.93 29.54 -5.67
N THR A 291 0.39 30.62 -5.07
CA THR A 291 1.13 31.46 -4.11
C THR A 291 1.44 30.71 -2.82
N SER A 292 2.47 31.14 -2.11
CA SER A 292 2.76 30.62 -0.78
C SER A 292 1.62 30.92 0.19
N GLY A 293 1.30 29.98 1.07
CA GLY A 293 0.19 30.15 2.03
C GLY A 293 -0.17 28.86 2.74
N PRO A 294 -1.13 28.92 3.70
CA PRO A 294 -1.57 27.72 4.44
C PRO A 294 -2.23 26.68 3.52
N ASP A 295 -2.89 27.13 2.45
CA ASP A 295 -3.62 26.29 1.51
C ASP A 295 -2.78 25.87 0.29
N ASN A 296 -1.49 26.27 0.25
CA ASN A 296 -0.59 25.83 -0.81
C ASN A 296 -0.45 24.31 -0.83
N SER A 297 -0.58 23.68 -1.99
CA SER A 297 -0.52 22.24 -2.16
C SER A 297 0.80 21.61 -1.65
N LEU A 298 1.90 22.40 -1.63
CA LEU A 298 3.19 21.98 -1.07
C LEU A 298 3.29 22.25 0.43
N GLY A 299 2.25 22.78 1.07
CA GLY A 299 2.30 23.22 2.46
C GLY A 299 3.32 24.31 2.70
N ARG A 300 4.01 24.29 3.84
CA ARG A 300 4.93 25.36 4.28
C ARG A 300 6.40 25.03 4.05
N LEU A 301 6.73 23.77 3.72
CA LEU A 301 8.11 23.29 3.62
C LEU A 301 8.27 22.38 2.40
N LYS A 302 9.35 22.58 1.65
CA LYS A 302 9.76 21.75 0.51
C LYS A 302 11.24 21.41 0.65
N PHE A 303 11.61 20.17 0.37
CA PHE A 303 12.96 19.64 0.50
C PHE A 303 13.46 19.23 -0.88
N LEU A 304 14.54 19.84 -1.31
CA LEU A 304 15.07 19.68 -2.66
C LEU A 304 16.24 18.72 -2.69
N PHE A 305 16.24 17.85 -3.66
CA PHE A 305 17.37 17.00 -4.03
C PHE A 305 17.43 16.86 -5.56
N PHE A 306 18.63 16.78 -6.09
CA PHE A 306 18.82 16.59 -7.52
C PHE A 306 18.43 15.17 -7.93
N ASN A 307 17.56 15.03 -8.95
CA ASN A 307 17.15 13.77 -9.56
C ASN A 307 16.55 14.03 -10.96
N PRO A 308 16.57 13.03 -11.87
CA PRO A 308 16.09 13.21 -13.26
C PRO A 308 14.56 13.24 -13.41
N TYR A 309 13.81 13.10 -12.31
CA TYR A 309 12.34 12.97 -12.32
C TYR A 309 11.63 14.23 -11.80
N ASP A 310 12.37 15.28 -11.42
CA ASP A 310 11.85 16.50 -10.81
C ASP A 310 10.94 16.26 -9.58
N ILE A 311 11.17 15.15 -8.86
CA ILE A 311 10.45 14.90 -7.62
C ILE A 311 11.16 15.53 -6.41
N TYR A 312 10.38 15.81 -5.38
CA TYR A 312 10.86 16.39 -4.13
C TYR A 312 9.96 15.92 -2.97
N LEU A 313 10.43 16.16 -1.73
CA LEU A 313 9.60 15.96 -0.57
C LEU A 313 8.97 17.28 -0.15
N HIS A 314 7.75 17.25 0.37
CA HIS A 314 7.08 18.49 0.79
C HIS A 314 6.02 18.25 1.87
N ASP A 315 5.65 19.33 2.50
CA ASP A 315 4.50 19.44 3.40
C ASP A 315 3.17 19.36 2.61
N THR A 316 2.05 19.35 3.30
CA THR A 316 0.70 19.37 2.69
C THR A 316 -0.34 19.88 3.67
N PRO A 317 -1.36 20.64 3.22
CA PRO A 317 -2.51 20.96 4.04
C PRO A 317 -3.44 19.75 4.27
N SER A 318 -3.41 18.75 3.39
CA SER A 318 -4.29 17.55 3.46
C SER A 318 -3.79 16.51 4.46
N LYS A 319 -3.60 16.90 5.71
CA LYS A 319 -3.04 16.04 6.79
C LYS A 319 -3.89 14.80 7.08
N TYR A 320 -5.21 14.87 6.89
CA TYR A 320 -6.14 13.76 7.12
C TYR A 320 -5.85 12.52 6.25
N LEU A 321 -5.17 12.68 5.12
CA LEU A 321 -4.80 11.57 4.24
C LEU A 321 -3.76 10.63 4.85
N PHE A 322 -3.00 11.10 5.85
CA PHE A 322 -2.02 10.24 6.54
C PHE A 322 -2.67 9.15 7.41
N HIS A 323 -3.96 9.29 7.74
CA HIS A 323 -4.73 8.29 8.49
C HIS A 323 -5.30 7.16 7.62
N LYS A 324 -5.06 7.19 6.31
CA LYS A 324 -5.48 6.12 5.40
C LYS A 324 -4.45 5.01 5.36
N ASP A 325 -4.90 3.74 5.26
CA ASP A 325 -4.01 2.58 5.08
C ASP A 325 -3.25 2.68 3.77
N SER A 326 -3.95 2.93 2.66
CA SER A 326 -3.30 3.25 1.38
C SER A 326 -3.07 4.75 1.25
N ARG A 327 -1.83 5.14 1.00
CA ARG A 327 -1.42 6.54 0.88
C ARG A 327 -0.81 6.87 -0.49
N ALA A 328 -1.33 6.27 -1.56
CA ALA A 328 -0.92 6.51 -2.94
C ALA A 328 -1.83 7.57 -3.59
N PHE A 329 -1.61 8.87 -3.29
CA PHE A 329 -2.49 9.97 -3.71
C PHE A 329 -1.81 11.09 -4.47
N SER A 330 -0.47 11.19 -4.46
CA SER A 330 0.25 12.28 -5.12
C SER A 330 0.43 12.03 -6.63
N SER A 331 1.02 13.00 -7.31
CA SER A 331 1.44 12.87 -8.71
C SER A 331 2.95 12.59 -8.83
N GLY A 332 3.52 11.82 -7.89
CA GLY A 332 4.91 11.41 -7.90
C GLY A 332 5.75 11.98 -6.75
N CYS A 333 5.55 13.25 -6.37
CA CYS A 333 6.22 13.85 -5.21
C CYS A 333 5.78 13.21 -3.89
N ILE A 334 6.59 13.35 -2.84
CA ILE A 334 6.40 12.69 -1.56
C ILE A 334 5.94 13.71 -0.52
N ARG A 335 4.72 13.51 0.04
CA ARG A 335 4.19 14.36 1.12
C ARG A 335 4.58 13.79 2.47
N LEU A 336 4.97 14.67 3.39
CA LEU A 336 5.49 14.33 4.71
C LEU A 336 4.47 14.59 5.82
N ALA A 337 4.33 13.65 6.76
CA ALA A 337 3.50 13.84 7.94
C ALA A 337 4.15 14.79 8.97
N LYS A 338 5.47 14.72 9.13
CA LYS A 338 6.26 15.50 10.11
C LYS A 338 7.33 16.35 9.43
N PRO A 339 6.96 17.33 8.55
CA PRO A 339 7.93 18.10 7.79
C PRO A 339 8.75 19.07 8.66
N LYS A 340 8.20 19.60 9.76
CA LYS A 340 8.94 20.50 10.65
C LYS A 340 10.07 19.80 11.38
N GLU A 341 9.81 18.59 11.88
CA GLU A 341 10.81 17.75 12.57
C GLU A 341 11.98 17.41 11.63
N LEU A 342 11.67 17.08 10.37
CA LEU A 342 12.71 16.86 9.37
C LEU A 342 13.49 18.14 9.06
N ALA A 343 12.80 19.29 8.92
CA ALA A 343 13.44 20.57 8.65
C ALA A 343 14.39 20.99 9.78
N LEU A 344 13.97 20.83 11.04
CA LEU A 344 14.81 21.17 12.20
C LEU A 344 16.09 20.33 12.23
N TYR A 345 15.99 19.02 11.93
CA TYR A 345 17.17 18.18 11.84
C TYR A 345 18.14 18.64 10.72
N LEU A 346 17.59 18.95 9.54
CA LEU A 346 18.38 19.30 8.36
C LEU A 346 19.01 20.71 8.47
N LEU A 347 18.33 21.63 9.16
CA LEU A 347 18.75 23.04 9.30
C LEU A 347 19.60 23.28 10.54
N LYS A 348 19.96 22.24 11.28
CA LYS A 348 20.85 22.35 12.46
C LYS A 348 22.16 23.05 12.10
N GLY A 349 22.51 24.09 12.89
CA GLY A 349 23.67 24.93 12.65
C GLY A 349 23.46 26.05 11.62
N THR A 350 22.22 26.30 11.18
CA THR A 350 21.85 27.51 10.40
C THR A 350 21.17 28.54 11.31
N SER A 351 20.84 29.70 10.75
CA SER A 351 20.03 30.72 11.46
C SER A 351 18.58 30.28 11.75
N ILE A 352 18.15 29.08 11.29
CA ILE A 352 16.79 28.55 11.45
C ILE A 352 16.89 27.11 12.00
N ASP A 353 17.61 26.93 13.07
CA ASP A 353 17.86 25.62 13.71
C ASP A 353 17.01 25.35 14.96
N SER A 354 16.10 26.28 15.30
CA SER A 354 15.13 26.10 16.38
C SER A 354 13.69 26.12 15.87
N LEU A 355 12.77 25.55 16.65
CA LEU A 355 11.35 25.53 16.32
C LEU A 355 10.76 26.94 16.25
N GLU A 356 11.22 27.85 17.14
CA GLU A 356 10.82 29.24 17.20
C GLU A 356 11.26 29.98 15.94
N ALA A 357 12.53 29.83 15.53
CA ALA A 357 13.08 30.45 14.34
C ALA A 357 12.40 29.92 13.07
N LEU A 358 12.12 28.63 12.99
CA LEU A 358 11.39 28.01 11.88
C LEU A 358 9.94 28.52 11.81
N ASN A 359 9.24 28.57 12.93
CA ASN A 359 7.88 29.10 12.98
C ASN A 359 7.82 30.59 12.63
N ALA A 360 8.77 31.41 13.09
CA ALA A 360 8.88 32.82 12.73
C ALA A 360 9.13 32.99 11.23
N ALA A 361 10.00 32.19 10.64
CA ALA A 361 10.26 32.20 9.19
C ALA A 361 9.03 31.78 8.37
N ILE A 362 8.26 30.79 8.86
CA ILE A 362 6.98 30.38 8.25
C ILE A 362 5.95 31.51 8.37
N ALA A 363 5.81 32.14 9.53
CA ALA A 363 4.84 33.23 9.79
C ALA A 363 5.13 34.49 8.95
N ASN A 364 6.40 34.76 8.63
CA ASN A 364 6.80 35.88 7.76
C ASN A 364 6.17 35.79 6.34
N GLY A 365 5.77 34.60 5.89
CA GLY A 365 5.12 34.40 4.58
C GLY A 365 6.05 34.45 3.38
N LYS A 366 7.28 34.97 3.52
CA LYS A 366 8.23 35.10 2.41
C LYS A 366 8.83 33.74 2.04
N THR A 367 8.91 33.48 0.74
CA THR A 367 9.62 32.28 0.24
C THR A 367 11.12 32.46 0.48
N LYS A 368 11.73 31.46 1.17
CA LYS A 368 13.16 31.46 1.43
C LYS A 368 13.72 30.04 1.22
N GLN A 369 14.73 29.90 0.36
CA GLN A 369 15.50 28.67 0.21
C GLN A 369 16.74 28.73 1.07
N ILE A 370 16.98 27.69 1.88
CA ILE A 370 18.10 27.60 2.81
C ILE A 370 18.90 26.35 2.43
N PRO A 371 20.16 26.50 2.04
CA PRO A 371 21.07 25.36 1.87
C PRO A 371 21.26 24.65 3.21
N ILE A 372 21.26 23.32 3.17
CA ILE A 372 21.63 22.55 4.37
C ILE A 372 23.16 22.47 4.49
N PRO A 373 23.72 22.65 5.72
CA PRO A 373 25.18 22.67 5.91
C PRO A 373 25.86 21.37 5.47
N SER A 374 25.17 20.24 5.64
CA SER A 374 25.66 18.93 5.24
C SER A 374 24.57 18.16 4.47
N PRO A 375 24.62 18.13 3.15
CA PRO A 375 23.66 17.39 2.32
C PRO A 375 23.54 15.94 2.75
N ILE A 376 22.29 15.44 2.89
CA ILE A 376 22.03 14.11 3.40
C ILE A 376 21.58 13.17 2.26
N PRO A 377 22.16 11.97 2.12
CA PRO A 377 21.71 10.97 1.17
C PRO A 377 20.23 10.61 1.37
N ILE A 378 19.50 10.51 0.28
CA ILE A 378 18.13 10.01 0.24
C ILE A 378 18.03 8.83 -0.73
N HIS A 379 17.44 7.76 -0.25
CA HIS A 379 17.13 6.56 -1.01
C HIS A 379 15.61 6.39 -1.07
N ILE A 380 15.03 6.47 -2.25
CA ILE A 380 13.62 6.17 -2.49
C ILE A 380 13.59 4.77 -3.06
N ILE A 381 13.02 3.84 -2.30
CA ILE A 381 13.03 2.40 -2.56
C ILE A 381 11.61 1.86 -2.65
N TYR A 382 11.48 0.66 -3.22
CA TYR A 382 10.22 -0.06 -3.32
C TYR A 382 10.41 -1.47 -2.78
N ILE A 383 10.32 -1.65 -1.47
CA ILE A 383 10.48 -2.92 -0.78
C ILE A 383 9.13 -3.35 -0.22
N THR A 384 8.67 -4.53 -0.63
CA THR A 384 7.37 -5.08 -0.23
C THR A 384 7.48 -6.18 0.81
N SER A 385 8.71 -6.65 1.14
CA SER A 385 8.95 -7.60 2.23
C SER A 385 10.34 -7.39 2.83
N TRP A 386 10.45 -7.40 4.16
CA TRP A 386 11.71 -7.29 4.90
C TRP A 386 11.59 -7.89 6.30
N ILE A 387 12.70 -8.09 6.98
CA ILE A 387 12.73 -8.47 8.40
C ILE A 387 12.93 -7.22 9.23
N ASP A 388 12.07 -7.00 10.24
CA ASP A 388 12.21 -5.92 11.20
C ASP A 388 13.27 -6.22 12.28
N ASN A 389 13.48 -5.28 13.21
CA ASN A 389 14.48 -5.42 14.28
C ASN A 389 14.11 -6.52 15.30
N GLU A 390 12.86 -6.93 15.35
CA GLU A 390 12.37 -7.99 16.23
C GLU A 390 12.41 -9.38 15.59
N GLY A 391 12.82 -9.44 14.31
CA GLY A 391 12.88 -10.67 13.53
C GLY A 391 11.55 -11.05 12.85
N ASN A 392 10.55 -10.19 12.87
CA ASN A 392 9.28 -10.47 12.21
C ASN A 392 9.37 -10.13 10.72
N ILE A 393 8.86 -11.02 9.88
CA ILE A 393 8.72 -10.73 8.47
C ILE A 393 7.56 -9.75 8.23
N GLN A 394 7.87 -8.68 7.52
CA GLN A 394 6.94 -7.63 7.13
C GLN A 394 6.51 -7.83 5.68
N PHE A 395 5.23 -7.57 5.38
CA PHE A 395 4.69 -7.59 4.03
C PHE A 395 3.95 -6.30 3.73
N ARG A 396 4.02 -5.84 2.48
CA ARG A 396 3.23 -4.71 1.98
C ARG A 396 2.64 -5.05 0.62
N PRO A 397 1.46 -4.52 0.30
CA PRO A 397 0.87 -4.70 -1.03
C PRO A 397 1.78 -4.14 -2.13
N ASN A 398 1.79 -4.80 -3.29
CA ASN A 398 2.45 -4.28 -4.49
C ASN A 398 1.55 -3.23 -5.16
N ILE A 399 1.55 -2.00 -4.60
CA ILE A 399 0.64 -0.90 -4.99
C ILE A 399 0.80 -0.43 -6.43
N TYR A 400 1.97 -0.66 -7.03
CA TYR A 400 2.26 -0.24 -8.40
C TYR A 400 2.21 -1.40 -9.41
N SER A 401 1.91 -2.61 -8.96
CA SER A 401 1.96 -3.82 -9.79
C SER A 401 3.28 -3.97 -10.54
N ARG A 402 4.38 -3.53 -9.92
CA ARG A 402 5.73 -3.70 -10.48
C ARG A 402 6.09 -5.18 -10.42
N ASP A 403 6.77 -5.66 -11.46
CA ASP A 403 7.44 -6.94 -11.36
C ASP A 403 8.52 -6.82 -10.27
N PRO A 404 8.45 -7.63 -9.21
CA PRO A 404 9.45 -7.58 -8.15
C PRO A 404 10.88 -7.75 -8.66
N ALA A 405 11.10 -8.55 -9.72
CA ALA A 405 12.41 -8.76 -10.33
C ALA A 405 12.97 -7.51 -11.02
N LEU A 406 12.12 -6.57 -11.45
CA LEU A 406 12.52 -5.35 -12.19
C LEU A 406 12.51 -4.08 -11.33
N SER A 407 12.12 -4.16 -10.06
CA SER A 407 11.88 -2.98 -9.20
C SER A 407 13.15 -2.38 -8.59
N TYR A 408 14.34 -2.87 -8.93
CA TYR A 408 15.57 -2.65 -8.18
C TYR A 408 16.76 -2.09 -9.00
N ILE A 409 16.49 -1.64 -10.22
CA ILE A 409 17.55 -1.03 -11.08
C ILE A 409 17.53 0.48 -10.93
#